data_882a0cd9f15562088660aaa406e07998
#
_entry.id   882a0cd9f15562088660aaa406e07998
#
_cell.length_a   1.000
_cell.length_b   1.000
_cell.length_c   1.000
_cell.angle_alpha   90.00
_cell.angle_beta   90.00
_cell.angle_gamma   90.00
#
_symmetry.space_group_name_H-M   'P 1'
#
loop_
_entity.id
_entity.type
_entity.pdbx_description
1 polymer ?
#
loop_
_entity_poly.entity_id
_entity_poly.type
_entity_poly.pdbx_seq_one_letter_code
_entity_poly.pdbx_strand_id
1 'polypeptide(L)'
;FQIKYQGHRIELEEIERAVAKVPGVERCICTFEEKRQRLSGFYLGTADPDQVRQTLAQQLPSYMVPSVLRPCETFPLNKNGKVDRKALLERRTTP
;
A
#
# COMPACT_ATOMS: atom_id res chain seq x y z
N PHE A 1 -8.87 9.44 -3.61
CA PHE A 1 -9.40 8.07 -3.65
C PHE A 1 -9.85 7.66 -2.25
N GLN A 2 -11.15 7.70 -2.02
CA GLN A 2 -11.73 7.33 -0.74
C GLN A 2 -12.42 6.00 -0.86
N ILE A 3 -12.28 5.16 0.17
CA ILE A 3 -12.93 3.86 0.24
C ILE A 3 -13.63 3.71 1.59
N LYS A 4 -14.60 2.81 1.65
CA LYS A 4 -15.21 2.40 2.90
C LYS A 4 -14.70 1.01 3.27
N TYR A 5 -14.06 0.93 4.42
CA TYR A 5 -13.46 -0.30 4.88
C TYR A 5 -13.74 -0.47 6.37
N GLN A 6 -14.34 -1.59 6.75
CA GLN A 6 -14.71 -1.88 8.14
C GLN A 6 -15.52 -0.75 8.79
N GLY A 7 -16.40 -0.12 8.00
CA GLY A 7 -17.23 0.98 8.47
C GLY A 7 -16.55 2.33 8.56
N HIS A 8 -15.30 2.42 8.13
CA HIS A 8 -14.53 3.67 8.17
C HIS A 8 -14.27 4.20 6.77
N ARG A 9 -14.29 5.53 6.65
CA ARG A 9 -13.89 6.17 5.40
C ARG A 9 -12.37 6.34 5.41
N ILE A 10 -11.70 5.79 4.41
CA ILE A 10 -10.25 5.80 4.33
C ILE A 10 -9.81 6.44 3.03
N GLU A 11 -8.80 7.30 3.10
CA GLU A 11 -8.13 7.85 1.91
C GLU A 11 -6.83 7.09 1.71
N LEU A 12 -6.70 6.43 0.54
CA LEU A 12 -5.50 5.65 0.24
C LEU A 12 -4.24 6.51 0.24
N GLU A 13 -4.37 7.77 -0.22
CA GLU A 13 -3.23 8.68 -0.26
C GLU A 13 -2.68 8.97 1.13
N GLU A 14 -3.54 9.03 2.14
CA GLU A 14 -3.11 9.24 3.51
C GLU A 14 -2.24 8.10 4.00
N ILE A 15 -2.63 6.87 3.68
CA ILE A 15 -1.84 5.69 4.02
C ILE A 15 -0.53 5.70 3.25
N GLU A 16 -0.57 6.02 1.97
CA GLU A 16 0.63 6.10 1.14
C GLU A 16 1.65 7.08 1.72
N ARG A 17 1.18 8.23 2.18
CA ARG A 17 2.07 9.21 2.79
C ARG A 17 2.67 8.71 4.10
N ALA A 18 1.88 8.02 4.90
CA ALA A 18 2.37 7.47 6.17
C ALA A 18 3.45 6.41 5.93
N VAL A 19 3.22 5.52 4.96
CA VAL A 19 4.20 4.48 4.63
C VAL A 19 5.48 5.11 4.09
N ALA A 20 5.36 6.15 3.25
CA ALA A 20 6.51 6.81 2.67
C ALA A 20 7.42 7.49 3.70
N LYS A 21 6.90 7.76 4.90
CA LYS A 21 7.70 8.35 5.98
C LYS A 21 8.49 7.32 6.77
N VAL A 22 8.22 6.04 6.58
CA VAL A 22 8.95 4.98 7.29
C VAL A 22 10.38 4.93 6.75
N PRO A 23 11.41 4.89 7.64
CA PRO A 23 12.79 4.79 7.17
C PRO A 23 13.00 3.57 6.28
N GLY A 24 13.67 3.78 5.14
CA GLY A 24 13.90 2.72 4.18
C GLY A 24 12.81 2.58 3.12
N VAL A 25 11.77 3.40 3.18
CA VAL A 25 10.73 3.45 2.15
C VAL A 25 10.92 4.72 1.31
N GLU A 26 11.01 4.56 -0.01
CA GLU A 26 11.17 5.68 -0.93
C GLU A 26 9.83 6.17 -1.45
N ARG A 27 8.93 5.25 -1.76
CA ARG A 27 7.61 5.57 -2.31
C ARG A 27 6.65 4.42 -2.02
N CYS A 28 5.38 4.75 -1.84
CA CYS A 28 4.36 3.74 -1.59
C CYS A 28 3.11 4.01 -2.43
N ILE A 29 2.53 2.93 -2.92
CA ILE A 29 1.24 2.94 -3.62
C ILE A 29 0.34 1.95 -2.89
N CYS A 30 -0.85 2.40 -2.50
CA CYS A 30 -1.85 1.55 -1.86
C CYS A 30 -2.97 1.21 -2.82
N THR A 31 -3.50 -0.01 -2.69
CA THR A 31 -4.64 -0.47 -3.47
C THR A 31 -5.67 -1.09 -2.55
N PHE A 32 -6.92 -1.11 -2.99
CA PHE A 32 -8.01 -1.73 -2.24
C PHE A 32 -8.81 -2.64 -3.17
N GLU A 33 -8.94 -3.91 -2.77
CA GLU A 33 -9.75 -4.89 -3.48
C GLU A 33 -11.11 -5.02 -2.80
N GLU A 34 -12.15 -4.51 -3.45
CA GLU A 34 -13.50 -4.54 -2.88
C GLU A 34 -14.00 -5.96 -2.62
N LYS A 35 -13.80 -6.86 -3.57
CA LYS A 35 -14.30 -8.23 -3.45
C LYS A 35 -13.74 -8.95 -2.23
N ARG A 36 -12.47 -8.72 -1.93
CA ARG A 36 -11.80 -9.38 -0.82
C ARG A 36 -11.69 -8.50 0.42
N GLN A 37 -12.15 -7.26 0.32
CA GLN A 37 -12.00 -6.28 1.38
C GLN A 37 -10.56 -6.23 1.87
N ARG A 38 -9.62 -6.09 0.92
CA ARG A 38 -8.20 -6.17 1.22
C ARG A 38 -7.50 -4.87 0.85
N LEU A 39 -6.85 -4.30 1.84
CA LEU A 39 -6.02 -3.11 1.70
C LEU A 39 -4.56 -3.56 1.56
N SER A 40 -3.90 -3.17 0.47
CA SER A 40 -2.52 -3.58 0.18
C SER A 40 -1.65 -2.36 -0.04
N GLY A 41 -0.40 -2.44 0.41
CA GLY A 41 0.60 -1.41 0.17
C GLY A 41 1.79 -2.00 -0.57
N PHE A 42 2.21 -1.33 -1.64
CA PHE A 42 3.41 -1.69 -2.40
C PHE A 42 4.39 -0.54 -2.28
N TYR A 43 5.65 -0.82 -1.96
CA TYR A 43 6.60 0.25 -1.75
C TYR A 43 7.95 -0.04 -2.39
N LEU A 44 8.65 1.04 -2.73
CA LEU A 44 10.03 1.00 -3.18
C LEU A 44 10.94 1.30 -2.00
N GLY A 45 12.04 0.58 -1.89
CA GLY A 45 13.00 0.80 -0.84
C GLY A 45 13.49 -0.50 -0.22
N THR A 46 14.28 -0.37 0.83
CA THR A 46 14.94 -1.50 1.49
C THR A 46 14.32 -1.88 2.82
N ALA A 47 13.27 -1.17 3.25
CA ALA A 47 12.63 -1.44 4.54
C ALA A 47 12.01 -2.84 4.57
N ASP A 48 12.13 -3.49 5.72
CA ASP A 48 11.53 -4.80 5.94
C ASP A 48 10.01 -4.64 6.14
N PRO A 49 9.18 -5.47 5.46
CA PRO A 49 7.72 -5.33 5.60
C PRO A 49 7.20 -5.41 7.03
N ASP A 50 7.78 -6.26 7.86
CA ASP A 50 7.35 -6.37 9.25
C ASP A 50 7.66 -5.11 10.04
N GLN A 51 8.81 -4.48 9.76
CA GLN A 51 9.17 -3.23 10.39
C GLN A 51 8.25 -2.09 9.94
N VAL A 52 7.91 -2.05 8.66
CA VAL A 52 6.97 -1.06 8.14
C VAL A 52 5.63 -1.21 8.85
N ARG A 53 5.14 -2.44 8.96
CA ARG A 53 3.86 -2.70 9.63
C ARG A 53 3.89 -2.27 11.09
N GLN A 54 4.95 -2.60 11.81
CA GLN A 54 5.07 -2.22 13.22
C GLN A 54 5.09 -0.70 13.41
N THR A 55 5.81 0.00 12.54
CA THR A 55 5.87 1.46 12.59
C THR A 55 4.51 2.06 12.32
N LEU A 56 3.79 1.56 11.31
CA LEU A 56 2.46 2.05 10.98
C LEU A 56 1.47 1.78 12.12
N ALA A 57 1.58 0.63 12.76
CA ALA A 57 0.66 0.27 13.85
C ALA A 57 0.77 1.24 15.03
N GLN A 58 1.90 1.92 15.18
CA GLN A 58 2.09 2.92 16.23
C GLN A 58 1.52 4.29 15.83
N GLN A 59 1.37 4.54 14.54
CA GLN A 59 0.97 5.86 14.02
C GLN A 59 -0.45 5.91 13.50
N LEU A 60 -0.98 4.78 13.03
CA LEU A 60 -2.28 4.71 12.38
C LEU A 60 -3.23 3.79 13.13
N PRO A 61 -4.54 4.06 13.05
CA PRO A 61 -5.52 3.10 13.54
C PRO A 61 -5.37 1.76 12.82
N SER A 62 -5.72 0.67 13.48
CA SER A 62 -5.53 -0.67 12.94
C SER A 62 -6.22 -0.86 11.58
N TYR A 63 -7.37 -0.22 11.36
CA TYR A 63 -8.11 -0.36 10.10
C TYR A 63 -7.42 0.37 8.94
N MET A 64 -6.44 1.22 9.21
CA MET A 64 -5.68 1.93 8.17
C MET A 64 -4.34 1.24 7.86
N VAL A 65 -3.96 0.22 8.61
CA VAL A 65 -2.72 -0.50 8.35
C VAL A 65 -2.98 -1.56 7.28
N PRO A 66 -2.28 -1.50 6.12
CA PRO A 66 -2.49 -2.49 5.07
C PRO A 66 -2.23 -3.91 5.57
N SER A 67 -3.09 -4.85 5.20
CA SER A 67 -2.90 -6.25 5.57
C SER A 67 -1.78 -6.91 4.76
N VAL A 68 -1.47 -6.35 3.60
CA VAL A 68 -0.37 -6.80 2.74
C VAL A 68 0.56 -5.63 2.52
N LEU A 69 1.84 -5.83 2.79
CA LEU A 69 2.89 -4.85 2.53
C LEU A 69 3.99 -5.56 1.75
N ARG A 70 4.25 -5.11 0.52
CA ARG A 70 5.23 -5.74 -0.37
C ARG A 70 6.26 -4.76 -0.89
N PRO A 71 7.53 -5.07 -0.70
CA PRO A 71 8.59 -4.31 -1.35
C PRO A 71 8.63 -4.66 -2.84
N CYS A 72 8.87 -3.67 -3.67
CA CYS A 72 9.00 -3.82 -5.11
C CYS A 72 10.29 -3.15 -5.57
N GLU A 73 10.87 -3.64 -6.66
CA GLU A 73 12.02 -3.00 -7.27
C GLU A 73 11.59 -1.81 -8.11
N THR A 74 10.48 -1.95 -8.82
CA THR A 74 9.91 -0.89 -9.64
C THR A 74 8.40 -1.00 -9.60
N PHE A 75 7.72 0.11 -9.94
CA PHE A 75 6.27 0.08 -10.15
C PHE A 75 5.98 -0.01 -11.65
N PRO A 76 4.99 -0.85 -12.04
CA PRO A 76 4.55 -0.87 -13.44
C PRO A 76 3.89 0.44 -13.80
N LEU A 77 4.14 0.92 -15.01
CA LEU A 77 3.55 2.17 -15.50
C LEU A 77 2.56 1.88 -16.62
N ASN A 78 1.51 2.68 -16.69
CA ASN A 78 0.56 2.60 -17.78
C ASN A 78 1.04 3.44 -18.98
N LYS A 79 0.22 3.53 -20.02
CA LYS A 79 0.57 4.26 -21.24
C LYS A 79 0.85 5.74 -20.99
N ASN A 80 0.29 6.29 -19.93
CA ASN A 80 0.45 7.72 -19.59
C ASN A 80 1.62 7.98 -18.64
N GLY A 81 2.40 6.94 -18.32
CA GLY A 81 3.53 7.08 -17.41
C GLY A 81 3.15 7.10 -15.93
N LYS A 82 1.91 6.80 -15.60
CA LYS A 82 1.44 6.73 -14.21
C LYS A 82 1.48 5.30 -13.71
N VAL A 83 1.60 5.14 -12.38
CA VAL A 83 1.63 3.81 -11.79
C VAL A 83 0.34 3.06 -12.11
N ASP A 84 0.50 1.85 -12.62
CA ASP A 84 -0.62 0.99 -12.97
C ASP A 84 -0.99 0.13 -11.75
N ARG A 85 -2.00 0.58 -11.01
CA ARG A 85 -2.43 -0.11 -9.79
C ARG A 85 -2.98 -1.51 -10.05
N LYS A 86 -3.63 -1.69 -11.21
CA LYS A 86 -4.16 -2.98 -11.59
C LYS A 86 -3.03 -4.00 -11.80
N ALA A 87 -1.96 -3.57 -12.47
CA ALA A 87 -0.80 -4.43 -12.68
C ALA A 87 -0.13 -4.80 -11.37
N LEU A 88 -0.11 -3.88 -10.39
CA LEU A 88 0.41 -4.19 -9.07
C LEU A 88 -0.39 -5.29 -8.39
N LEU A 89 -1.72 -5.23 -8.48
CA LEU A 89 -2.58 -6.26 -7.91
C LEU A 89 -2.37 -7.60 -8.58
N GLU A 90 -2.18 -7.62 -9.90
CA GLU A 90 -1.91 -8.85 -10.64
C GLU A 90 -0.57 -9.47 -10.24
N ARG A 91 0.46 -8.64 -10.03
CA ARG A 91 1.76 -9.13 -9.54
C ARG A 91 1.63 -9.83 -8.20
N ARG A 92 0.77 -9.33 -7.34
CA ARG A 92 0.59 -9.90 -6.02
C ARG A 92 0.03 -11.31 -6.07
N THR A 93 -0.77 -11.61 -7.07
CA THR A 93 -1.39 -12.94 -7.23
C THR A 93 -0.49 -13.92 -7.98
N THR A 94 0.63 -13.48 -8.52
CA THR A 94 1.58 -14.33 -9.22
C THR A 94 2.50 -14.99 -8.22
N PRO A 95 2.64 -16.33 -8.25
CA PRO A 95 3.53 -17.04 -7.34
C PRO A 95 4.98 -16.68 -7.54
#